data_16c2780ebd9081ec9b44566d33c772ce
#
_entry.id   16c2780ebd9081ec9b44566d33c772ce
#
_cell.length_a   1.000
_cell.length_b   1.000
_cell.length_c   1.000
_cell.angle_alpha   90.00
_cell.angle_beta   90.00
_cell.angle_gamma   90.00
#
_symmetry.space_group_name_H-M   'P 1'
#
loop_
_entity.id
_entity.type
_entity.pdbx_description
1 polymer ?
#
loop_
_entity_poly.entity_id
_entity_poly.type
_entity_poly.pdbx_seq_one_letter_code
_entity_poly.pdbx_strand_id
1 'polypeptide(L)'
;VDWLTLFAMDTKKIILFGAGRSARHLVSFLVEGALLGKWTVLVADTNVSHWANEYGHLNNVEFISGDAGDAKFRHKLIVHSNLVISMLPAFMHAEVVKDCINFHVHVFTPSYVSPEVNAMNERAIQEGVLVLNEMGVDPGIDHISAMEIIHRLKSQGAEIDSFESYTGGLVAPASDDNLWGYKISWNPRNIILAGSSGHAMYRENDKLRMVPYFKLFDEVDTVVASDGVRYDAYANRNSVHYLELYGLENVQKLVRGTLRKQGYC
;
A
#
# COMPACT_ATOMS: atom_id res chain seq x y z
N VAL A 1 38.11 30.23 10.57
CA VAL A 1 36.80 29.64 10.74
C VAL A 1 36.30 29.28 9.35
N ASP A 2 36.29 28.01 9.08
CA ASP A 2 36.01 27.44 7.76
C ASP A 2 34.51 27.55 7.49
N TRP A 3 34.12 28.40 6.56
CA TRP A 3 32.72 28.70 6.19
C TRP A 3 32.00 27.49 5.57
N LEU A 4 32.73 26.42 5.21
CA LEU A 4 32.21 25.15 4.68
C LEU A 4 31.59 24.24 5.74
N THR A 5 31.84 24.48 7.02
CA THR A 5 31.28 23.68 8.14
C THR A 5 29.93 24.18 8.66
N LEU A 6 29.42 25.32 8.18
CA LEU A 6 28.17 25.93 8.64
C LEU A 6 26.92 25.48 7.86
N PHE A 7 27.07 24.67 6.81
CA PHE A 7 25.96 24.15 6.00
C PHE A 7 26.01 22.61 5.80
N ALA A 8 26.51 21.85 6.75
CA ALA A 8 26.14 20.46 6.86
C ALA A 8 24.67 20.44 7.30
N MET A 9 23.75 20.63 6.37
CA MET A 9 22.34 20.26 6.60
C MET A 9 22.37 18.80 7.00
N ASP A 10 21.84 18.50 8.21
CA ASP A 10 21.74 17.15 8.77
C ASP A 10 20.90 16.31 7.80
N THR A 11 21.58 15.62 6.88
CA THR A 11 20.93 14.92 5.78
C THR A 11 20.09 13.79 6.34
N LYS A 12 18.77 13.84 6.14
CA LYS A 12 17.85 12.83 6.69
C LYS A 12 18.17 11.44 6.17
N LYS A 13 18.16 10.45 7.05
CA LYS A 13 18.43 9.05 6.74
C LYS A 13 17.11 8.28 6.61
N ILE A 14 16.89 7.66 5.46
CA ILE A 14 15.73 6.81 5.16
C ILE A 14 16.19 5.35 5.13
N ILE A 15 15.46 4.48 5.80
CA ILE A 15 15.63 3.04 5.70
C ILE A 15 14.45 2.44 4.96
N LEU A 16 14.75 1.63 3.96
CA LEU A 16 13.79 0.79 3.26
C LEU A 16 14.00 -0.67 3.68
N PHE A 17 13.05 -1.24 4.41
CA PHE A 17 12.98 -2.68 4.63
C PHE A 17 12.12 -3.34 3.56
N GLY A 18 12.69 -4.32 2.86
CA GLY A 18 12.06 -5.03 1.76
C GLY A 18 12.27 -4.33 0.41
N ALA A 19 13.05 -4.97 -0.46
CA ALA A 19 13.38 -4.48 -1.80
C ALA A 19 12.98 -5.48 -2.89
N GLY A 20 11.83 -6.14 -2.70
CA GLY A 20 11.25 -7.08 -3.64
C GLY A 20 10.66 -6.42 -4.89
N ARG A 21 9.93 -7.20 -5.68
CA ARG A 21 9.37 -6.78 -6.99
C ARG A 21 8.55 -5.50 -6.93
N SER A 22 7.75 -5.31 -5.88
CA SER A 22 6.88 -4.14 -5.70
C SER A 22 7.64 -2.87 -5.32
N ALA A 23 8.88 -2.98 -4.86
CA ALA A 23 9.68 -1.84 -4.40
C ALA A 23 10.51 -1.18 -5.50
N ARG A 24 10.51 -1.69 -6.75
CA ARG A 24 11.42 -1.23 -7.81
C ARG A 24 11.39 0.29 -8.03
N HIS A 25 10.20 0.83 -8.29
CA HIS A 25 10.06 2.27 -8.52
C HIS A 25 10.37 3.10 -7.28
N LEU A 26 10.05 2.59 -6.08
CA LEU A 26 10.38 3.24 -4.83
C LEU A 26 11.90 3.29 -4.61
N VAL A 27 12.62 2.20 -4.87
CA VAL A 27 14.09 2.18 -4.78
C VAL A 27 14.69 3.22 -5.73
N SER A 28 14.26 3.25 -7.00
CA SER A 28 14.75 4.24 -7.98
C SER A 28 14.47 5.67 -7.51
N PHE A 29 13.27 5.96 -7.03
CA PHE A 29 12.89 7.27 -6.50
C PHE A 29 13.76 7.70 -5.30
N LEU A 30 14.00 6.78 -4.37
CA LEU A 30 14.84 7.04 -3.19
C LEU A 30 16.29 7.29 -3.58
N VAL A 31 16.83 6.53 -4.55
CA VAL A 31 18.17 6.71 -5.10
C VAL A 31 18.31 8.07 -5.79
N GLU A 32 17.35 8.46 -6.64
CA GLU A 32 17.35 9.78 -7.28
C GLU A 32 17.37 10.91 -6.27
N GLY A 33 16.56 10.83 -5.21
CA GLY A 33 16.57 11.82 -4.13
C GLY A 33 17.89 11.86 -3.37
N ALA A 34 18.55 10.73 -3.17
CA ALA A 34 19.87 10.66 -2.54
C ALA A 34 20.96 11.29 -3.41
N LEU A 35 20.91 11.08 -4.73
CA LEU A 35 21.81 11.73 -5.70
C LEU A 35 21.64 13.26 -5.72
N LEU A 36 20.43 13.74 -5.47
CA LEU A 36 20.13 15.17 -5.34
C LEU A 36 20.48 15.75 -3.96
N GLY A 37 21.07 14.94 -3.06
CA GLY A 37 21.46 15.36 -1.71
C GLY A 37 20.28 15.62 -0.75
N LYS A 38 19.07 15.16 -1.09
CA LYS A 38 17.88 15.39 -0.25
C LYS A 38 17.87 14.52 1.02
N TRP A 39 18.45 13.31 0.93
CA TRP A 39 18.55 12.32 2.01
C TRP A 39 19.68 11.33 1.73
N THR A 40 19.97 10.48 2.71
CA THR A 40 20.72 9.23 2.52
C THR A 40 19.77 8.05 2.61
N VAL A 41 20.03 6.97 1.88
CA VAL A 41 19.16 5.79 1.82
C VAL A 41 19.95 4.54 2.18
N LEU A 42 19.36 3.72 3.05
CA LEU A 42 19.80 2.36 3.31
C LEU A 42 18.67 1.40 2.93
N VAL A 43 18.96 0.50 2.01
CA VAL A 43 18.02 -0.55 1.58
C VAL A 43 18.42 -1.87 2.20
N ALA A 44 17.53 -2.48 2.98
CA ALA A 44 17.74 -3.74 3.67
C ALA A 44 16.74 -4.80 3.21
N ASP A 45 17.26 -5.93 2.73
CA ASP A 45 16.47 -7.09 2.30
C ASP A 45 17.32 -8.36 2.53
N THR A 46 16.72 -9.52 2.51
CA THR A 46 17.44 -10.80 2.55
C THR A 46 18.37 -10.98 1.34
N ASN A 47 18.04 -10.36 0.21
CA ASN A 47 18.86 -10.35 -0.99
C ASN A 47 18.83 -8.97 -1.69
N VAL A 48 19.91 -8.22 -1.53
CA VAL A 48 20.10 -6.91 -2.16
C VAL A 48 21.07 -6.92 -3.34
N SER A 49 21.56 -8.10 -3.77
CA SER A 49 22.65 -8.21 -4.75
C SER A 49 22.34 -7.49 -6.06
N HIS A 50 21.11 -7.59 -6.56
CA HIS A 50 20.68 -6.89 -7.78
C HIS A 50 20.83 -5.37 -7.64
N TRP A 51 20.34 -4.81 -6.57
CA TRP A 51 20.37 -3.37 -6.28
C TRP A 51 21.77 -2.87 -6.00
N ALA A 52 22.57 -3.65 -5.26
CA ALA A 52 23.95 -3.33 -4.98
C ALA A 52 24.82 -3.30 -6.25
N ASN A 53 24.56 -4.18 -7.22
CA ASN A 53 25.21 -4.16 -8.51
C ASN A 53 24.83 -2.94 -9.36
N GLU A 54 23.55 -2.52 -9.30
CA GLU A 54 23.04 -1.40 -10.08
C GLU A 54 23.43 -0.04 -9.48
N TYR A 55 23.32 0.12 -8.15
CA TYR A 55 23.44 1.42 -7.47
C TYR A 55 24.52 1.48 -6.39
N GLY A 56 25.18 0.36 -6.04
CA GLY A 56 26.13 0.30 -4.93
C GLY A 56 27.41 1.12 -5.11
N HIS A 57 27.65 1.67 -6.28
CA HIS A 57 28.75 2.59 -6.58
C HIS A 57 28.41 4.06 -6.26
N LEU A 58 27.14 4.35 -5.93
CA LEU A 58 26.66 5.71 -5.68
C LEU A 58 26.91 6.12 -4.22
N ASN A 59 27.27 7.38 -4.03
CA ASN A 59 27.33 7.97 -2.70
C ASN A 59 25.92 8.17 -2.12
N ASN A 60 25.78 8.15 -0.81
CA ASN A 60 24.52 8.34 -0.07
C ASN A 60 23.48 7.21 -0.24
N VAL A 61 23.86 6.08 -0.82
CA VAL A 61 23.03 4.88 -0.97
C VAL A 61 23.78 3.67 -0.45
N GLU A 62 23.18 2.93 0.45
CA GLU A 62 23.76 1.71 1.04
C GLU A 62 22.78 0.53 0.85
N PHE A 63 23.34 -0.66 0.62
CA PHE A 63 22.56 -1.91 0.48
C PHE A 63 23.08 -2.94 1.48
N ILE A 64 22.23 -3.45 2.35
CA ILE A 64 22.60 -4.41 3.39
C ILE A 64 21.72 -5.66 3.31
N SER A 65 22.35 -6.82 3.16
CA SER A 65 21.65 -8.10 3.28
C SER A 65 21.41 -8.45 4.74
N GLY A 66 20.16 -8.80 5.08
CA GLY A 66 19.79 -9.24 6.41
C GLY A 66 18.32 -9.55 6.54
N ASP A 67 17.95 -10.21 7.62
CA ASP A 67 16.56 -10.58 7.90
C ASP A 67 15.91 -9.54 8.80
N ALA A 68 14.93 -8.81 8.26
CA ALA A 68 14.12 -7.88 9.03
C ALA A 68 13.22 -8.58 10.09
N GLY A 69 13.11 -9.91 10.09
CA GLY A 69 12.54 -10.69 11.18
C GLY A 69 13.38 -10.68 12.45
N ASP A 70 14.70 -10.50 12.32
CA ASP A 70 15.59 -10.36 13.47
C ASP A 70 15.49 -8.94 14.08
N ALA A 71 15.02 -8.88 15.32
CA ALA A 71 14.87 -7.62 16.04
C ALA A 71 16.22 -6.89 16.22
N LYS A 72 17.33 -7.60 16.46
CA LYS A 72 18.65 -6.98 16.61
C LYS A 72 19.10 -6.31 15.31
N PHE A 73 18.83 -6.95 14.19
CA PHE A 73 19.11 -6.38 12.87
C PHE A 73 18.28 -5.10 12.63
N ARG A 74 16.96 -5.15 12.90
CA ARG A 74 16.10 -3.96 12.76
C ARG A 74 16.54 -2.82 13.68
N HIS A 75 16.76 -3.08 14.96
CA HIS A 75 17.14 -2.06 15.94
C HIS A 75 18.43 -1.35 15.55
N LYS A 76 19.46 -2.11 15.13
CA LYS A 76 20.73 -1.55 14.68
C LYS A 76 20.55 -0.50 13.56
N LEU A 77 19.59 -0.72 12.68
CA LEU A 77 19.33 0.18 11.55
C LEU A 77 18.41 1.33 11.95
N ILE A 78 17.29 1.04 12.60
CA ILE A 78 16.25 2.01 12.94
C ILE A 78 16.77 3.13 13.82
N VAL A 79 17.58 2.82 14.84
CA VAL A 79 18.07 3.81 15.83
C VAL A 79 18.86 4.97 15.22
N HIS A 80 19.37 4.81 14.01
CA HIS A 80 20.16 5.83 13.30
C HIS A 80 19.40 6.43 12.10
N SER A 81 18.08 6.30 12.05
CA SER A 81 17.27 6.77 10.94
C SER A 81 16.27 7.86 11.37
N ASN A 82 15.76 8.59 10.39
CA ASN A 82 14.70 9.55 10.57
C ASN A 82 13.35 9.00 10.07
N LEU A 83 13.39 8.11 9.10
CA LEU A 83 12.23 7.50 8.49
C LEU A 83 12.52 6.04 8.12
N VAL A 84 11.59 5.19 8.43
CA VAL A 84 11.53 3.80 7.95
C VAL A 84 10.41 3.67 6.93
N ILE A 85 10.68 3.02 5.81
CA ILE A 85 9.67 2.57 4.86
C ILE A 85 9.67 1.04 4.89
N SER A 86 8.53 0.43 5.21
CA SER A 86 8.41 -1.01 5.30
C SER A 86 7.62 -1.57 4.12
N MET A 87 8.33 -2.22 3.20
CA MET A 87 7.77 -2.99 2.07
C MET A 87 7.79 -4.49 2.33
N LEU A 88 7.86 -4.87 3.59
CA LEU A 88 7.82 -6.25 4.06
C LEU A 88 6.42 -6.87 3.89
N PRO A 89 6.28 -8.20 4.05
CA PRO A 89 4.97 -8.84 4.18
C PRO A 89 4.14 -8.25 5.33
N ALA A 90 2.82 -8.15 5.15
CA ALA A 90 1.91 -7.45 6.06
C ALA A 90 2.02 -7.88 7.54
N PHE A 91 2.25 -9.17 7.80
CA PHE A 91 2.38 -9.70 9.16
C PHE A 91 3.61 -9.22 9.93
N MET A 92 4.59 -8.60 9.25
CA MET A 92 5.81 -8.07 9.86
C MET A 92 5.70 -6.59 10.25
N HIS A 93 4.70 -5.86 9.73
CA HIS A 93 4.62 -4.41 9.95
C HIS A 93 4.43 -4.03 11.41
N ALA A 94 3.64 -4.79 12.18
CA ALA A 94 3.39 -4.47 13.58
C ALA A 94 4.68 -4.42 14.42
N GLU A 95 5.63 -5.34 14.19
CA GLU A 95 6.91 -5.34 14.88
C GLU A 95 7.81 -4.16 14.43
N VAL A 96 7.82 -3.84 13.14
CA VAL A 96 8.55 -2.67 12.63
C VAL A 96 8.00 -1.37 13.21
N VAL A 97 6.67 -1.21 13.22
CA VAL A 97 5.99 -0.03 13.80
C VAL A 97 6.31 0.12 15.27
N LYS A 98 6.23 -0.98 16.03
CA LYS A 98 6.59 -1.01 17.46
C LYS A 98 8.04 -0.57 17.70
N ASP A 99 8.97 -1.08 16.91
CA ASP A 99 10.37 -0.70 17.01
C ASP A 99 10.57 0.78 16.65
N CYS A 100 9.92 1.28 15.60
CA CYS A 100 9.98 2.68 15.19
C CYS A 100 9.43 3.61 16.27
N ILE A 101 8.32 3.25 16.93
CA ILE A 101 7.79 4.01 18.08
C ILE A 101 8.80 4.03 19.24
N ASN A 102 9.43 2.88 19.54
CA ASN A 102 10.43 2.78 20.61
C ASN A 102 11.67 3.66 20.39
N PHE A 103 12.04 3.87 19.12
CA PHE A 103 13.21 4.65 18.72
C PHE A 103 12.87 6.06 18.25
N HIS A 104 11.60 6.51 18.37
CA HIS A 104 11.11 7.83 17.95
C HIS A 104 11.35 8.10 16.45
N VAL A 105 11.18 7.08 15.59
CA VAL A 105 11.38 7.13 14.14
C VAL A 105 10.05 7.03 13.43
N HIS A 106 9.81 7.88 12.44
CA HIS A 106 8.60 7.81 11.62
C HIS A 106 8.60 6.55 10.75
N VAL A 107 7.41 6.01 10.44
CA VAL A 107 7.29 4.79 9.64
C VAL A 107 6.15 4.85 8.64
N PHE A 108 6.42 4.43 7.39
CA PHE A 108 5.46 4.32 6.31
C PHE A 108 5.36 2.86 5.83
N THR A 109 4.15 2.44 5.47
CA THR A 109 3.89 1.12 4.89
C THR A 109 2.72 1.16 3.90
N PRO A 110 2.75 0.37 2.82
CA PRO A 110 1.65 0.31 1.85
C PRO A 110 0.48 -0.56 2.30
N SER A 111 0.58 -1.24 3.44
CA SER A 111 -0.42 -2.20 3.88
C SER A 111 -1.56 -1.55 4.66
N TYR A 112 -2.70 -2.23 4.68
CA TYR A 112 -3.84 -1.87 5.53
C TYR A 112 -3.44 -1.77 7.00
N VAL A 113 -4.13 -0.89 7.73
CA VAL A 113 -4.00 -0.79 9.18
C VAL A 113 -4.46 -2.11 9.82
N SER A 114 -3.55 -2.84 10.46
CA SER A 114 -3.92 -4.03 11.22
C SER A 114 -4.42 -3.65 12.63
N PRO A 115 -5.20 -4.53 13.30
CA PRO A 115 -5.61 -4.31 14.67
C PRO A 115 -4.42 -4.06 15.62
N GLU A 116 -3.32 -4.77 15.42
CA GLU A 116 -2.09 -4.63 16.22
C GLU A 116 -1.45 -3.25 16.02
N VAL A 117 -1.40 -2.75 14.78
CA VAL A 117 -0.89 -1.41 14.47
C VAL A 117 -1.82 -0.34 15.04
N ASN A 118 -3.13 -0.51 14.87
CA ASN A 118 -4.13 0.44 15.41
C ASN A 118 -4.07 0.55 16.94
N ALA A 119 -3.80 -0.56 17.63
CA ALA A 119 -3.65 -0.57 19.09
C ALA A 119 -2.45 0.25 19.59
N MET A 120 -1.50 0.58 18.72
CA MET A 120 -0.33 1.42 19.06
C MET A 120 -0.55 2.92 18.80
N ASN A 121 -1.73 3.33 18.32
CA ASN A 121 -2.01 4.72 17.92
C ASN A 121 -1.73 5.73 19.05
N GLU A 122 -2.32 5.52 20.22
CA GLU A 122 -2.13 6.42 21.37
C GLU A 122 -0.66 6.57 21.75
N ARG A 123 0.07 5.46 21.72
CA ARG A 123 1.49 5.46 22.02
C ARG A 123 2.29 6.20 20.95
N ALA A 124 1.98 6.01 19.67
CA ALA A 124 2.63 6.74 18.58
C ALA A 124 2.44 8.26 18.73
N ILE A 125 1.23 8.71 19.12
CA ILE A 125 0.94 10.13 19.39
C ILE A 125 1.78 10.63 20.57
N GLN A 126 1.83 9.90 21.70
CA GLN A 126 2.60 10.27 22.87
C GLN A 126 4.11 10.41 22.59
N GLU A 127 4.65 9.51 21.74
CA GLU A 127 6.06 9.52 21.36
C GLU A 127 6.37 10.44 20.16
N GLY A 128 5.37 11.15 19.63
CA GLY A 128 5.53 12.06 18.49
C GLY A 128 5.92 11.35 17.18
N VAL A 129 5.53 10.07 17.02
CA VAL A 129 5.87 9.26 15.85
C VAL A 129 4.72 9.23 14.87
N LEU A 130 4.99 9.62 13.62
CA LEU A 130 4.05 9.45 12.52
C LEU A 130 4.12 8.01 12.02
N VAL A 131 2.99 7.30 12.10
CA VAL A 131 2.79 5.98 11.49
C VAL A 131 1.82 6.14 10.34
N LEU A 132 2.31 6.07 9.10
CA LEU A 132 1.52 6.29 7.89
C LEU A 132 1.35 4.95 7.17
N ASN A 133 0.15 4.39 7.27
CA ASN A 133 -0.24 3.17 6.59
C ASN A 133 -0.93 3.47 5.25
N GLU A 134 -1.20 2.43 4.48
CA GLU A 134 -2.02 2.50 3.26
C GLU A 134 -1.40 3.42 2.19
N MET A 135 -0.07 3.44 2.11
CA MET A 135 0.69 4.25 1.15
C MET A 135 1.01 3.45 -0.13
N GLY A 136 0.00 2.75 -0.65
CA GLY A 136 0.07 1.95 -1.89
C GLY A 136 -0.91 2.43 -2.96
N VAL A 137 -1.28 1.51 -3.85
CA VAL A 137 -2.32 1.73 -4.85
C VAL A 137 -3.69 1.36 -4.28
N ASP A 138 -3.81 0.18 -3.71
CA ASP A 138 -4.95 -0.38 -2.97
C ASP A 138 -4.39 -1.28 -1.84
N PRO A 139 -4.34 -0.70 -0.64
CA PRO A 139 -4.87 0.58 -0.19
C PRO A 139 -3.91 1.78 -0.42
N GLY A 140 -4.50 2.93 -0.77
CA GLY A 140 -3.80 4.21 -0.87
C GLY A 140 -4.38 5.14 -1.92
N ILE A 141 -3.90 5.10 -3.15
CA ILE A 141 -4.35 5.97 -4.25
C ILE A 141 -5.86 5.83 -4.48
N ASP A 142 -6.41 4.63 -4.36
CA ASP A 142 -7.85 4.37 -4.47
C ASP A 142 -8.67 5.17 -3.46
N HIS A 143 -8.22 5.23 -2.19
CA HIS A 143 -8.87 6.01 -1.14
C HIS A 143 -8.73 7.52 -1.38
N ILE A 144 -7.52 7.97 -1.72
CA ILE A 144 -7.24 9.39 -1.94
C ILE A 144 -8.07 9.92 -3.10
N SER A 145 -8.11 9.19 -4.23
CA SER A 145 -8.90 9.58 -5.40
C SER A 145 -10.41 9.52 -5.14
N ALA A 146 -10.88 8.52 -4.38
CA ALA A 146 -12.28 8.45 -3.94
C ALA A 146 -12.65 9.67 -3.10
N MET A 147 -11.85 10.02 -2.10
CA MET A 147 -12.11 11.16 -1.22
C MET A 147 -12.02 12.50 -1.95
N GLU A 148 -11.13 12.66 -2.92
CA GLU A 148 -11.08 13.84 -3.78
C GLU A 148 -12.41 14.04 -4.52
N ILE A 149 -12.94 12.97 -5.14
CA ILE A 149 -14.21 13.02 -5.87
C ILE A 149 -15.38 13.32 -4.92
N ILE A 150 -15.45 12.61 -3.78
CA ILE A 150 -16.50 12.78 -2.77
C ILE A 150 -16.52 14.22 -2.24
N HIS A 151 -15.36 14.76 -1.85
CA HIS A 151 -15.24 16.13 -1.34
C HIS A 151 -15.63 17.16 -2.41
N ARG A 152 -15.19 16.98 -3.64
CA ARG A 152 -15.53 17.86 -4.76
C ARG A 152 -17.04 17.89 -5.00
N LEU A 153 -17.71 16.74 -5.06
CA LEU A 153 -19.14 16.66 -5.26
C LEU A 153 -19.93 17.29 -4.10
N LYS A 154 -19.57 16.96 -2.86
CA LYS A 154 -20.20 17.55 -1.67
C LYS A 154 -20.00 19.06 -1.58
N SER A 155 -18.84 19.57 -1.96
CA SER A 155 -18.58 21.03 -1.98
C SER A 155 -19.43 21.79 -3.02
N GLN A 156 -19.92 21.09 -4.04
CA GLN A 156 -20.85 21.61 -5.03
C GLN A 156 -22.33 21.44 -4.64
N GLY A 157 -22.61 20.95 -3.44
CA GLY A 157 -23.96 20.71 -2.93
C GLY A 157 -24.62 19.44 -3.49
N ALA A 158 -23.84 18.54 -4.10
CA ALA A 158 -24.38 17.28 -4.60
C ALA A 158 -24.63 16.27 -3.46
N GLU A 159 -25.72 15.54 -3.56
CA GLU A 159 -25.98 14.34 -2.76
C GLU A 159 -25.44 13.11 -3.49
N ILE A 160 -24.86 12.17 -2.75
CA ILE A 160 -24.29 10.94 -3.29
C ILE A 160 -25.20 9.78 -2.92
N ASP A 161 -25.84 9.18 -3.91
CA ASP A 161 -26.72 8.03 -3.72
C ASP A 161 -25.99 6.71 -3.76
N SER A 162 -24.92 6.63 -4.55
CA SER A 162 -24.19 5.39 -4.81
C SER A 162 -22.70 5.65 -4.93
N PHE A 163 -21.90 4.74 -4.35
CA PHE A 163 -20.45 4.71 -4.46
C PHE A 163 -19.99 3.32 -4.87
N GLU A 164 -19.30 3.24 -5.99
CA GLU A 164 -18.69 2.01 -6.48
C GLU A 164 -17.23 2.26 -6.86
N SER A 165 -16.32 1.51 -6.27
CA SER A 165 -14.88 1.61 -6.52
C SER A 165 -14.31 0.23 -6.83
N TYR A 166 -13.71 0.07 -7.98
CA TYR A 166 -13.16 -1.20 -8.44
C TYR A 166 -11.68 -1.05 -8.78
N THR A 167 -10.89 -2.00 -8.31
CA THR A 167 -9.44 -2.07 -8.56
C THR A 167 -9.07 -3.46 -9.04
N GLY A 168 -8.08 -3.58 -9.92
CA GLY A 168 -7.60 -4.90 -10.35
C GLY A 168 -6.24 -4.84 -11.00
N GLY A 169 -5.45 -5.90 -10.82
CA GLY A 169 -4.26 -6.14 -11.63
C GLY A 169 -4.68 -6.58 -13.03
N LEU A 170 -4.78 -5.65 -13.96
CA LEU A 170 -5.15 -5.91 -15.34
C LEU A 170 -3.91 -5.98 -16.22
N VAL A 171 -3.89 -6.93 -17.16
CA VAL A 171 -2.80 -7.07 -18.11
C VAL A 171 -2.98 -6.09 -19.25
N ALA A 172 -1.94 -5.31 -19.57
CA ALA A 172 -1.99 -4.44 -20.73
C ALA A 172 -2.20 -5.25 -22.03
N PRO A 173 -2.99 -4.74 -23.00
CA PRO A 173 -3.32 -5.49 -24.21
C PRO A 173 -2.10 -6.05 -24.95
N ALA A 174 -0.99 -5.30 -25.01
CA ALA A 174 0.24 -5.74 -25.64
C ALA A 174 0.95 -6.91 -24.92
N SER A 175 0.55 -7.23 -23.70
CA SER A 175 1.13 -8.28 -22.85
C SER A 175 0.13 -9.40 -22.54
N ASP A 176 -1.07 -9.35 -23.13
CA ASP A 176 -2.15 -10.31 -22.89
C ASP A 176 -1.97 -11.52 -23.81
N ASP A 177 -1.16 -12.46 -23.39
CA ASP A 177 -0.68 -13.61 -24.17
C ASP A 177 -1.06 -14.98 -23.57
N ASN A 178 -2.02 -15.00 -22.66
CA ASN A 178 -2.50 -16.24 -22.04
C ASN A 178 -4.02 -16.25 -21.87
N LEU A 179 -4.60 -17.45 -21.77
CA LEU A 179 -6.05 -17.67 -21.69
C LEU A 179 -6.71 -17.04 -20.45
N TRP A 180 -5.95 -16.85 -19.38
CA TRP A 180 -6.49 -16.25 -18.16
C TRP A 180 -6.62 -14.72 -18.25
N GLY A 181 -5.95 -14.06 -19.24
CA GLY A 181 -5.84 -12.62 -19.29
C GLY A 181 -5.25 -12.02 -18.00
N TYR A 182 -4.37 -12.79 -17.34
CA TYR A 182 -3.80 -12.42 -16.05
C TYR A 182 -2.32 -12.79 -15.97
N LYS A 183 -1.52 -11.90 -15.35
CA LYS A 183 -0.10 -12.15 -15.06
C LYS A 183 0.20 -11.82 -13.60
N ILE A 184 0.98 -12.68 -12.97
CA ILE A 184 1.41 -12.49 -11.58
C ILE A 184 2.61 -11.54 -11.59
N SER A 185 2.34 -10.25 -11.32
CA SER A 185 3.36 -9.20 -11.31
C SER A 185 3.88 -8.85 -9.91
N TRP A 186 3.24 -9.37 -8.87
CA TRP A 186 3.60 -9.11 -7.48
C TRP A 186 3.68 -10.41 -6.66
N ASN A 187 3.14 -10.49 -5.45
CA ASN A 187 3.27 -11.69 -4.62
C ASN A 187 2.29 -12.80 -5.05
N PRO A 188 2.77 -13.94 -5.62
CA PRO A 188 1.89 -15.03 -6.07
C PRO A 188 1.03 -15.62 -4.97
N ARG A 189 1.57 -15.71 -3.75
CA ARG A 189 0.86 -16.26 -2.60
C ARG A 189 -0.40 -15.45 -2.27
N ASN A 190 -0.31 -14.12 -2.33
CA ASN A 190 -1.45 -13.25 -2.04
C ASN A 190 -2.57 -13.40 -3.06
N ILE A 191 -2.24 -13.70 -4.32
CA ILE A 191 -3.24 -13.95 -5.37
C ILE A 191 -4.00 -15.24 -5.08
N ILE A 192 -3.29 -16.30 -4.72
CA ILE A 192 -3.91 -17.60 -4.37
C ILE A 192 -4.75 -17.48 -3.09
N LEU A 193 -4.25 -16.75 -2.09
CA LEU A 193 -4.94 -16.55 -0.82
C LEU A 193 -6.08 -15.51 -0.88
N ALA A 194 -6.16 -14.71 -1.92
CA ALA A 194 -7.24 -13.72 -2.07
C ALA A 194 -8.63 -14.37 -2.06
N GLY A 195 -8.77 -15.57 -2.64
CA GLY A 195 -9.99 -16.36 -2.60
C GLY A 195 -10.34 -16.95 -1.22
N SER A 196 -9.39 -17.00 -0.28
CA SER A 196 -9.61 -17.53 1.08
C SER A 196 -9.78 -16.43 2.14
N SER A 197 -9.88 -15.17 1.76
CA SER A 197 -9.87 -14.01 2.66
C SER A 197 -11.22 -13.69 3.33
N GLY A 198 -12.15 -14.63 3.34
CA GLY A 198 -13.46 -14.48 4.00
C GLY A 198 -14.55 -13.99 3.05
N HIS A 199 -15.72 -13.67 3.62
CA HIS A 199 -16.89 -13.18 2.89
C HIS A 199 -16.71 -11.71 2.46
N ALA A 200 -17.35 -11.33 1.36
CA ALA A 200 -17.54 -9.93 1.02
C ALA A 200 -18.79 -9.38 1.71
N MET A 201 -18.70 -8.12 2.15
CA MET A 201 -19.84 -7.38 2.72
C MET A 201 -19.91 -6.01 2.06
N TYR A 202 -21.10 -5.63 1.63
CA TYR A 202 -21.36 -4.33 1.01
C TYR A 202 -22.81 -3.88 1.24
N ARG A 203 -23.11 -2.63 0.92
CA ARG A 203 -24.47 -2.09 0.98
C ARG A 203 -25.05 -2.02 -0.41
N GLU A 204 -26.29 -2.47 -0.57
CA GLU A 204 -27.07 -2.39 -1.80
C GLU A 204 -28.55 -2.24 -1.49
N ASN A 205 -29.21 -1.25 -2.10
CA ASN A 205 -30.63 -0.93 -1.87
C ASN A 205 -30.94 -0.78 -0.36
N ASP A 206 -30.11 -0.03 0.36
CA ASP A 206 -30.19 0.21 1.80
C ASP A 206 -30.05 -1.04 2.70
N LYS A 207 -29.66 -2.17 2.12
CA LYS A 207 -29.49 -3.42 2.84
C LYS A 207 -28.03 -3.88 2.83
N LEU A 208 -27.61 -4.46 3.94
CA LEU A 208 -26.33 -5.15 4.00
C LEU A 208 -26.43 -6.49 3.26
N ARG A 209 -25.54 -6.68 2.31
CA ARG A 209 -25.36 -7.96 1.61
C ARG A 209 -24.07 -8.60 2.06
N MET A 210 -24.12 -9.92 2.20
CA MET A 210 -22.95 -10.76 2.50
C MET A 210 -22.85 -11.85 1.45
N VAL A 211 -21.71 -11.92 0.76
CA VAL A 211 -21.42 -12.96 -0.21
C VAL A 211 -20.31 -13.84 0.35
N PRO A 212 -20.58 -15.13 0.63
CA PRO A 212 -19.55 -16.09 1.04
C PRO A 212 -18.45 -16.17 -0.04
N TYR A 213 -17.19 -16.35 0.38
CA TYR A 213 -16.07 -16.32 -0.56
C TYR A 213 -16.20 -17.31 -1.72
N PHE A 214 -16.77 -18.51 -1.47
CA PHE A 214 -16.95 -19.56 -2.48
C PHE A 214 -18.06 -19.23 -3.50
N LYS A 215 -18.84 -18.15 -3.28
CA LYS A 215 -19.83 -17.64 -4.21
C LYS A 215 -19.46 -16.32 -4.87
N LEU A 216 -18.28 -15.80 -4.58
CA LEU A 216 -17.87 -14.50 -5.13
C LEU A 216 -17.86 -14.47 -6.66
N PHE A 217 -17.50 -15.58 -7.29
CA PHE A 217 -17.48 -15.70 -8.75
C PHE A 217 -18.83 -16.12 -9.36
N ASP A 218 -19.81 -16.45 -8.53
CA ASP A 218 -21.19 -16.66 -8.97
C ASP A 218 -21.96 -15.31 -9.04
N GLU A 219 -21.48 -14.28 -8.32
CA GLU A 219 -22.11 -12.95 -8.25
C GLU A 219 -21.15 -11.92 -8.88
N VAL A 220 -21.01 -11.98 -10.21
CA VAL A 220 -20.11 -11.12 -10.99
C VAL A 220 -20.94 -10.11 -11.78
N ASP A 221 -20.62 -8.84 -11.60
CA ASP A 221 -21.15 -7.73 -12.42
C ASP A 221 -20.23 -7.46 -13.61
N THR A 222 -20.79 -6.82 -14.65
CA THR A 222 -19.98 -6.31 -15.76
C THR A 222 -19.81 -4.82 -15.63
N VAL A 223 -18.55 -4.38 -15.54
CA VAL A 223 -18.17 -2.96 -15.57
C VAL A 223 -17.64 -2.63 -16.96
N VAL A 224 -18.15 -1.54 -17.54
CA VAL A 224 -17.67 -1.02 -18.81
C VAL A 224 -16.82 0.21 -18.53
N ALA A 225 -15.54 0.15 -18.90
CA ALA A 225 -14.63 1.28 -18.74
C ALA A 225 -14.89 2.36 -19.81
N SER A 226 -14.29 3.53 -19.64
CA SER A 226 -14.48 4.69 -20.54
C SER A 226 -14.02 4.44 -21.98
N ASP A 227 -13.13 3.47 -22.19
CA ASP A 227 -12.69 3.02 -23.52
C ASP A 227 -13.61 1.97 -24.15
N GLY A 228 -14.72 1.61 -23.48
CA GLY A 228 -15.67 0.58 -23.91
C GLY A 228 -15.28 -0.86 -23.60
N VAL A 229 -14.14 -1.09 -22.97
CA VAL A 229 -13.71 -2.43 -22.57
C VAL A 229 -14.55 -2.93 -21.39
N ARG A 230 -14.95 -4.19 -21.48
CA ARG A 230 -15.76 -4.87 -20.46
C ARG A 230 -14.87 -5.67 -19.52
N TYR A 231 -15.16 -5.56 -18.24
CA TYR A 231 -14.47 -6.29 -17.17
C TYR A 231 -15.48 -7.02 -16.29
N ASP A 232 -15.08 -8.16 -15.76
CA ASP A 232 -15.77 -8.83 -14.67
C ASP A 232 -15.44 -8.11 -13.36
N ALA A 233 -16.46 -7.83 -12.55
CA ALA A 233 -16.34 -7.15 -11.28
C ALA A 233 -17.04 -7.95 -10.18
N TYR A 234 -16.37 -8.13 -9.05
CA TYR A 234 -16.96 -8.78 -7.89
C TYR A 234 -16.59 -8.05 -6.61
N ALA A 235 -17.47 -8.12 -5.60
CA ALA A 235 -17.27 -7.45 -4.32
C ALA A 235 -16.02 -7.99 -3.61
N ASN A 236 -15.23 -7.08 -3.02
CA ASN A 236 -14.00 -7.42 -2.34
C ASN A 236 -14.11 -7.14 -0.84
N ARG A 237 -13.95 -8.17 -0.01
CA ARG A 237 -13.91 -8.08 1.45
C ARG A 237 -15.07 -7.24 2.05
N ASN A 238 -14.82 -6.61 3.20
CA ASN A 238 -15.80 -5.77 3.88
C ASN A 238 -15.71 -4.32 3.40
N SER A 239 -16.68 -3.91 2.60
CA SER A 239 -16.82 -2.51 2.16
C SER A 239 -17.61 -1.64 3.16
N VAL A 240 -18.32 -2.25 4.11
CA VAL A 240 -19.28 -1.55 4.99
C VAL A 240 -18.61 -0.54 5.92
N HIS A 241 -17.39 -0.84 6.40
CA HIS A 241 -16.68 0.08 7.28
C HIS A 241 -16.26 1.39 6.57
N TYR A 242 -16.24 1.41 5.23
CA TYR A 242 -15.98 2.64 4.47
C TYR A 242 -17.17 3.59 4.41
N LEU A 243 -18.37 3.16 4.81
CA LEU A 243 -19.52 4.08 4.95
C LEU A 243 -19.16 5.25 5.86
N GLU A 244 -18.67 4.96 7.05
CA GLU A 244 -18.26 5.97 8.02
C GLU A 244 -16.98 6.69 7.59
N LEU A 245 -15.94 5.95 7.16
CA LEU A 245 -14.65 6.54 6.76
C LEU A 245 -14.78 7.54 5.61
N TYR A 246 -15.70 7.34 4.70
CA TYR A 246 -15.94 8.24 3.56
C TYR A 246 -17.04 9.26 3.82
N GLY A 247 -17.70 9.21 4.99
CA GLY A 247 -18.86 10.04 5.31
C GLY A 247 -20.01 9.79 4.33
N LEU A 248 -20.27 8.51 4.01
CA LEU A 248 -21.27 8.04 3.05
C LEU A 248 -22.31 7.14 3.74
N GLU A 249 -22.66 7.42 4.99
CA GLU A 249 -23.57 6.57 5.79
C GLU A 249 -24.97 6.47 5.20
N ASN A 250 -25.38 7.45 4.39
CA ASN A 250 -26.73 7.54 3.83
C ASN A 250 -26.85 7.06 2.38
N VAL A 251 -25.76 6.58 1.76
CA VAL A 251 -25.85 6.08 0.37
C VAL A 251 -26.63 4.76 0.31
N GLN A 252 -27.40 4.58 -0.75
CA GLN A 252 -28.16 3.35 -1.00
C GLN A 252 -27.27 2.18 -1.39
N LYS A 253 -26.12 2.47 -2.05
CA LYS A 253 -25.15 1.47 -2.49
C LYS A 253 -23.73 1.92 -2.15
N LEU A 254 -22.96 1.03 -1.54
CA LEU A 254 -21.51 1.19 -1.38
C LEU A 254 -20.83 -0.15 -1.61
N VAL A 255 -20.02 -0.24 -2.68
CA VAL A 255 -19.26 -1.41 -3.06
C VAL A 255 -17.81 -1.03 -3.32
N ARG A 256 -16.88 -1.75 -2.72
CA ARG A 256 -15.50 -1.84 -3.20
C ARG A 256 -15.30 -3.24 -3.76
N GLY A 257 -14.75 -3.32 -4.96
CA GLY A 257 -14.67 -4.58 -5.69
C GLY A 257 -13.36 -4.76 -6.44
N THR A 258 -13.23 -5.92 -7.01
CA THR A 258 -12.08 -6.31 -7.82
C THR A 258 -12.49 -6.43 -9.27
N LEU A 259 -11.69 -5.82 -10.18
CA LEU A 259 -11.82 -6.00 -11.63
C LEU A 259 -10.95 -7.14 -12.12
N ARG A 260 -11.49 -7.89 -13.07
CA ARG A 260 -10.78 -8.90 -13.84
C ARG A 260 -11.14 -8.79 -15.32
N LYS A 261 -10.29 -9.34 -16.19
CA LYS A 261 -10.65 -9.51 -17.59
C LYS A 261 -11.87 -10.43 -17.69
N GLN A 262 -12.78 -10.13 -18.62
CA GLN A 262 -13.99 -10.92 -18.82
C GLN A 262 -13.66 -12.40 -19.09
N GLY A 263 -14.33 -13.29 -18.36
CA GLY A 263 -14.10 -14.74 -18.39
C GLY A 263 -13.02 -15.24 -17.43
N TYR A 264 -12.52 -14.43 -16.54
CA TYR A 264 -11.60 -14.85 -15.47
C TYR A 264 -12.34 -15.55 -14.33
N CYS A 265 -13.55 -15.14 -14.00
CA CYS A 265 -14.38 -15.66 -12.90
C CYS A 265 -15.15 -16.92 -13.26
#